data_a0e27ae4cfad7187ca727a2b031be2bf
#
_entry.id   a0e27ae4cfad7187ca727a2b031be2bf
#
_cell.length_a   1.000
_cell.length_b   1.000
_cell.length_c   1.000
_cell.angle_alpha   90.00
_cell.angle_beta   90.00
_cell.angle_gamma   90.00
#
_symmetry.space_group_name_H-M   'P 1'
#
loop_
_entity.id
_entity.type
_entity.pdbx_description
1 polymer ?
#
loop_
_entity_poly.entity_id
_entity_poly.type
_entity_poly.pdbx_seq_one_letter_code
_entity_poly.pdbx_strand_id
1 'polypeptide(L)'
;MIPYSAPIQDMRFVLNEVVGMDRITSLPGYADATPDMVDAILDEAGKLASNVLAPINFSGDQEGAVLENGVVRTPKGFREAYRQYQEGGWNSVPFDPEHGGQGLPWTLAMAVQEMWQAANMSFALCPMLNQGAVEALTEHGSDALKEIYLGKLISGEWTGTMNLTEPQAGSDLAAIRTRAVREDGHYRISGQKIYITYGEHDFTENIIHMVLARLNDAPPGIKGISLFVVPKFLVNPDGSLGERNDLRCVSLEHKLGIHASPTAVMAFGDNDGAIGYLVGEENRGIEYMFTMMNNARMGVGLQGVAISERAYQQARDYARTRVQSRDMTDAKGEPVSIVRHPDVRRMLMTMRAQTEAARALTYYAVAALDVAKKHADPAEAAKGQAMADLLTPVVKAWCTDLGVENASTGIQIHGGMGFIEETGAAQHLRDARITPIYEGTNGIQANDLVFRKVIRDGGAAAGNLFAEMRETVEALKHLPGDDMAAISIALGKAVDALEKATAWLVEHGKRMPQAAAAGAANYLRMFGITTGGFLMARAAMAALQGQADPDADQRFLDAKLITARFFADQFLPQAASLLTPITEGHRTVMALSEDQF
;
A
#
# COMPACT_ATOMS: atom_id res chain seq x y z
N MET A 1 -20.58 -5.59 16.37
CA MET A 1 -19.93 -4.64 15.42
C MET A 1 -18.62 -4.20 16.04
N ILE A 2 -17.52 -4.27 15.29
CA ILE A 2 -16.19 -3.85 15.75
C ILE A 2 -16.04 -2.39 15.34
N PRO A 3 -16.02 -1.42 16.27
CA PRO A 3 -15.92 -0.01 15.94
C PRO A 3 -14.56 0.30 15.30
N TYR A 4 -14.55 1.28 14.41
CA TYR A 4 -13.35 1.91 13.86
C TYR A 4 -13.51 3.42 13.94
N SER A 5 -12.44 4.10 14.28
CA SER A 5 -12.35 5.55 14.25
C SER A 5 -11.06 5.95 13.52
N ALA A 6 -11.18 6.73 12.46
CA ALA A 6 -9.99 7.21 11.75
C ALA A 6 -9.08 8.00 12.71
N PRO A 7 -7.76 7.73 12.73
CA PRO A 7 -6.83 8.42 13.63
C PRO A 7 -6.45 9.81 13.08
N ILE A 8 -7.44 10.68 12.86
CA ILE A 8 -7.33 11.95 12.13
C ILE A 8 -6.27 12.86 12.77
N GLN A 9 -6.20 12.92 14.10
CA GLN A 9 -5.21 13.74 14.79
C GLN A 9 -3.77 13.29 14.46
N ASP A 10 -3.51 11.99 14.42
CA ASP A 10 -2.21 11.45 14.05
C ASP A 10 -1.92 11.65 12.55
N MET A 11 -2.92 11.46 11.68
CA MET A 11 -2.79 11.71 10.24
C MET A 11 -2.45 13.17 9.95
N ARG A 12 -3.13 14.13 10.59
CA ARG A 12 -2.83 15.56 10.49
C ARG A 12 -1.40 15.86 10.95
N PHE A 13 -1.01 15.32 12.09
CA PHE A 13 0.34 15.51 12.63
C PHE A 13 1.40 14.98 11.64
N VAL A 14 1.22 13.79 11.10
CA VAL A 14 2.16 13.20 10.12
C VAL A 14 2.20 14.03 8.83
N LEU A 15 1.05 14.42 8.29
CA LEU A 15 0.98 15.23 7.07
C LEU A 15 1.68 16.59 7.24
N ASN A 16 1.36 17.31 8.31
CA ASN A 16 1.82 18.68 8.50
C ASN A 16 3.27 18.73 9.03
N GLU A 17 3.56 17.96 10.08
CA GLU A 17 4.79 18.10 10.84
C GLU A 17 5.93 17.16 10.37
N VAL A 18 5.59 15.99 9.84
CA VAL A 18 6.60 15.01 9.42
C VAL A 18 6.88 15.09 7.94
N VAL A 19 5.83 15.15 7.13
CA VAL A 19 5.91 15.21 5.67
C VAL A 19 6.07 16.63 5.15
N GLY A 20 5.41 17.61 5.79
CA GLY A 20 5.41 19.01 5.39
C GLY A 20 4.38 19.29 4.31
N MET A 21 3.10 19.14 4.64
CA MET A 21 1.99 19.32 3.69
C MET A 21 1.97 20.72 3.06
N ASP A 22 2.39 21.76 3.78
CA ASP A 22 2.50 23.12 3.24
C ASP A 22 3.42 23.19 2.01
N ARG A 23 4.52 22.44 2.02
CA ARG A 23 5.41 22.33 0.86
C ARG A 23 4.73 21.65 -0.31
N ILE A 24 3.93 20.63 -0.05
CA ILE A 24 3.19 19.91 -1.10
C ILE A 24 2.10 20.79 -1.70
N THR A 25 1.31 21.47 -0.86
CA THR A 25 0.22 22.35 -1.33
C THR A 25 0.72 23.60 -2.06
N SER A 26 1.98 23.99 -1.86
CA SER A 26 2.62 25.07 -2.60
C SER A 26 3.07 24.68 -4.03
N LEU A 27 3.02 23.39 -4.39
CA LEU A 27 3.35 22.94 -5.74
C LEU A 27 2.31 23.43 -6.77
N PRO A 28 2.72 23.66 -8.04
CA PRO A 28 1.81 24.07 -9.11
C PRO A 28 0.62 23.12 -9.26
N GLY A 29 -0.59 23.68 -9.30
CA GLY A 29 -1.83 22.94 -9.45
C GLY A 29 -2.45 22.41 -8.16
N TYR A 30 -1.85 22.68 -6.99
CA TYR A 30 -2.40 22.28 -5.68
C TYR A 30 -2.89 23.45 -4.82
N ALA A 31 -3.05 24.64 -5.42
CA ALA A 31 -3.44 25.84 -4.68
C ALA A 31 -4.81 25.74 -3.97
N ASP A 32 -5.70 24.87 -4.46
CA ASP A 32 -7.02 24.64 -3.84
C ASP A 32 -6.94 23.74 -2.60
N ALA A 33 -5.84 23.02 -2.39
CA ALA A 33 -5.64 22.17 -1.22
C ALA A 33 -5.23 23.01 0.01
N THR A 34 -6.09 23.96 0.41
CA THR A 34 -5.86 24.77 1.62
C THR A 34 -5.88 23.90 2.88
N PRO A 35 -5.24 24.33 4.00
CA PRO A 35 -5.28 23.59 5.26
C PRO A 35 -6.70 23.27 5.72
N ASP A 36 -7.64 24.23 5.63
CA ASP A 36 -9.04 24.02 6.00
C ASP A 36 -9.72 22.97 5.12
N MET A 37 -9.41 22.95 3.81
CA MET A 37 -9.94 21.94 2.90
C MET A 37 -9.36 20.55 3.20
N VAL A 38 -8.07 20.45 3.43
CA VAL A 38 -7.43 19.18 3.82
C VAL A 38 -8.07 18.62 5.08
N ASP A 39 -8.28 19.47 6.08
CA ASP A 39 -8.92 19.08 7.34
C ASP A 39 -10.37 18.63 7.15
N ALA A 40 -11.15 19.36 6.36
CA ALA A 40 -12.54 18.98 6.05
C ALA A 40 -12.63 17.65 5.31
N ILE A 41 -11.73 17.40 4.36
CA ILE A 41 -11.66 16.13 3.61
C ILE A 41 -11.33 14.97 4.54
N LEU A 42 -10.35 15.12 5.43
CA LEU A 42 -10.00 14.07 6.41
C LEU A 42 -11.18 13.77 7.36
N ASP A 43 -11.88 14.80 7.83
CA ASP A 43 -13.04 14.63 8.71
C ASP A 43 -14.19 13.90 8.02
N GLU A 44 -14.56 14.30 6.80
CA GLU A 44 -15.64 13.65 6.04
C GLU A 44 -15.27 12.23 5.61
N ALA A 45 -14.04 12.01 5.19
CA ALA A 45 -13.50 10.68 4.90
C ALA A 45 -13.60 9.77 6.14
N GLY A 46 -13.20 10.28 7.31
CA GLY A 46 -13.32 9.55 8.57
C GLY A 46 -14.76 9.16 8.92
N LYS A 47 -15.74 10.01 8.59
CA LYS A 47 -17.17 9.69 8.79
C LYS A 47 -17.64 8.57 7.86
N LEU A 48 -17.29 8.62 6.57
CA LEU A 48 -17.62 7.53 5.62
C LEU A 48 -16.99 6.21 6.08
N ALA A 49 -15.71 6.23 6.44
CA ALA A 49 -15.00 5.05 6.91
C ALA A 49 -15.66 4.44 8.15
N SER A 50 -15.94 5.27 9.16
CA SER A 50 -16.45 4.79 10.47
C SER A 50 -17.92 4.40 10.42
N ASN A 51 -18.76 5.14 9.66
CA ASN A 51 -20.21 4.99 9.71
C ASN A 51 -20.79 4.13 8.58
N VAL A 52 -20.08 4.00 7.45
CA VAL A 52 -20.56 3.27 6.27
C VAL A 52 -19.73 2.00 6.03
N LEU A 53 -18.40 2.10 5.97
CA LEU A 53 -17.54 0.98 5.58
C LEU A 53 -17.24 0.02 6.72
N ALA A 54 -16.90 0.51 7.91
CA ALA A 54 -16.56 -0.34 9.05
C ALA A 54 -17.73 -1.22 9.53
N PRO A 55 -18.99 -0.76 9.54
CA PRO A 55 -20.14 -1.59 9.97
C PRO A 55 -20.35 -2.84 9.13
N ILE A 56 -20.01 -2.82 7.85
CA ILE A 56 -20.22 -3.95 6.93
C ILE A 56 -18.98 -4.83 6.75
N ASN A 57 -17.86 -4.52 7.40
CA ASN A 57 -16.61 -5.26 7.22
C ASN A 57 -16.73 -6.71 7.72
N PHE A 58 -17.15 -6.91 8.98
CA PHE A 58 -17.25 -8.24 9.57
C PHE A 58 -18.37 -9.08 8.92
N SER A 59 -19.56 -8.50 8.74
CA SER A 59 -20.67 -9.21 8.08
C SER A 59 -20.34 -9.56 6.63
N GLY A 60 -19.63 -8.68 5.93
CA GLY A 60 -19.16 -8.94 4.56
C GLY A 60 -18.15 -10.09 4.48
N ASP A 61 -17.25 -10.20 5.45
CA ASP A 61 -16.30 -11.33 5.53
C ASP A 61 -17.03 -12.66 5.76
N GLN A 62 -18.06 -12.66 6.61
CA GLN A 62 -18.86 -13.87 6.89
C GLN A 62 -19.74 -14.29 5.70
N GLU A 63 -20.29 -13.34 4.95
CA GLU A 63 -21.14 -13.60 3.77
C GLU A 63 -20.31 -13.98 2.55
N GLY A 64 -19.24 -13.24 2.29
CA GLY A 64 -18.40 -13.40 1.12
C GLY A 64 -19.06 -12.95 -0.20
N ALA A 65 -18.25 -12.83 -1.25
CA ALA A 65 -18.74 -12.61 -2.61
C ALA A 65 -19.12 -13.94 -3.27
N VAL A 66 -20.21 -13.96 -4.05
CA VAL A 66 -20.78 -15.19 -4.64
C VAL A 66 -20.99 -15.03 -6.13
N LEU A 67 -20.55 -16.02 -6.92
CA LEU A 67 -20.85 -16.10 -8.36
C LEU A 67 -22.13 -16.93 -8.58
N GLU A 68 -23.18 -16.29 -9.10
CA GLU A 68 -24.43 -16.92 -9.42
C GLU A 68 -24.89 -16.53 -10.84
N ASN A 69 -25.16 -17.52 -11.67
CA ASN A 69 -25.64 -17.30 -13.04
C ASN A 69 -24.76 -16.35 -13.89
N GLY A 70 -23.43 -16.42 -13.70
CA GLY A 70 -22.48 -15.60 -14.45
C GLY A 70 -22.33 -14.16 -13.93
N VAL A 71 -22.97 -13.81 -12.82
CA VAL A 71 -22.88 -12.52 -12.16
C VAL A 71 -22.32 -12.71 -10.75
N VAL A 72 -21.39 -11.84 -10.35
CA VAL A 72 -20.89 -11.81 -8.98
C VAL A 72 -21.73 -10.83 -8.17
N ARG A 73 -22.28 -11.33 -7.06
CA ARG A 73 -22.91 -10.51 -6.03
C ARG A 73 -21.94 -10.28 -4.89
N THR A 74 -21.75 -9.02 -4.56
CA THR A 74 -21.02 -8.61 -3.36
C THR A 74 -21.92 -8.73 -2.11
N PRO A 75 -21.33 -8.79 -0.89
CA PRO A 75 -22.10 -8.91 0.34
C PRO A 75 -23.09 -7.75 0.54
N LYS A 76 -24.09 -8.02 1.33
CA LYS A 76 -25.13 -7.02 1.68
C LYS A 76 -24.50 -5.72 2.20
N GLY A 77 -24.94 -4.60 1.65
CA GLY A 77 -24.50 -3.25 2.02
C GLY A 77 -23.30 -2.75 1.20
N PHE A 78 -22.52 -3.62 0.53
CA PHE A 78 -21.35 -3.19 -0.25
C PHE A 78 -21.72 -2.32 -1.45
N ARG A 79 -22.72 -2.70 -2.22
CA ARG A 79 -23.20 -1.91 -3.35
C ARG A 79 -23.71 -0.52 -2.92
N GLU A 80 -24.43 -0.45 -1.82
CA GLU A 80 -24.90 0.82 -1.26
C GLU A 80 -23.73 1.68 -0.75
N ALA A 81 -22.75 1.08 -0.09
CA ALA A 81 -21.55 1.76 0.35
C ALA A 81 -20.74 2.31 -0.84
N TYR A 82 -20.67 1.55 -1.94
CA TYR A 82 -20.01 2.02 -3.16
C TYR A 82 -20.73 3.21 -3.78
N ARG A 83 -22.07 3.21 -3.80
CA ARG A 83 -22.86 4.35 -4.27
C ARG A 83 -22.56 5.61 -3.45
N GLN A 84 -22.52 5.51 -2.13
CA GLN A 84 -22.18 6.65 -1.25
C GLN A 84 -20.74 7.12 -1.46
N TYR A 85 -19.79 6.18 -1.65
CA TYR A 85 -18.41 6.50 -2.00
C TYR A 85 -18.31 7.26 -3.31
N GLN A 86 -19.01 6.82 -4.35
CA GLN A 86 -19.07 7.44 -5.67
C GLN A 86 -19.74 8.83 -5.62
N GLU A 87 -20.93 8.94 -5.02
CA GLU A 87 -21.66 10.20 -4.87
C GLU A 87 -20.88 11.25 -4.07
N GLY A 88 -20.04 10.82 -3.13
CA GLY A 88 -19.11 11.68 -2.38
C GLY A 88 -17.89 12.13 -3.18
N GLY A 89 -17.71 11.66 -4.42
CA GLY A 89 -16.57 12.04 -5.27
C GLY A 89 -15.22 11.49 -4.80
N TRP A 90 -15.21 10.48 -3.95
CA TRP A 90 -13.99 9.98 -3.30
C TRP A 90 -13.00 9.32 -4.26
N ASN A 91 -13.49 8.83 -5.40
CA ASN A 91 -12.62 8.22 -6.40
C ASN A 91 -11.80 9.27 -7.18
N SER A 92 -12.31 10.50 -7.30
CA SER A 92 -11.77 11.56 -8.16
C SER A 92 -10.71 12.46 -7.50
N VAL A 93 -10.42 12.26 -6.21
CA VAL A 93 -9.58 13.15 -5.38
C VAL A 93 -8.24 13.54 -6.03
N PRO A 94 -7.37 12.63 -6.51
CA PRO A 94 -6.04 12.99 -7.01
C PRO A 94 -5.98 13.28 -8.51
N PHE A 95 -7.09 13.08 -9.24
CA PHE A 95 -7.08 13.11 -10.71
C PHE A 95 -7.27 14.50 -11.29
N ASP A 96 -6.88 14.65 -12.55
CA ASP A 96 -6.89 15.92 -13.25
C ASP A 96 -8.32 16.47 -13.43
N PRO A 97 -8.56 17.76 -13.11
CA PRO A 97 -9.85 18.43 -13.33
C PRO A 97 -10.31 18.41 -14.78
N GLU A 98 -9.40 18.37 -15.76
CA GLU A 98 -9.75 18.28 -17.18
C GLU A 98 -10.62 17.05 -17.50
N HIS A 99 -10.46 15.98 -16.74
CA HIS A 99 -11.22 14.74 -16.89
C HIS A 99 -12.23 14.49 -15.76
N GLY A 100 -12.53 15.52 -14.95
CA GLY A 100 -13.50 15.42 -13.86
C GLY A 100 -12.90 15.03 -12.50
N GLY A 101 -11.59 15.10 -12.36
CA GLY A 101 -10.90 14.95 -11.08
C GLY A 101 -10.96 16.20 -10.21
N GLN A 102 -10.52 16.10 -8.95
CA GLN A 102 -10.45 17.23 -8.03
C GLN A 102 -9.08 17.92 -8.00
N GLY A 103 -8.05 17.34 -8.60
CA GLY A 103 -6.71 17.91 -8.71
C GLY A 103 -5.97 18.06 -7.37
N LEU A 104 -6.34 17.26 -6.35
CA LEU A 104 -5.76 17.35 -5.02
C LEU A 104 -4.50 16.46 -4.91
N PRO A 105 -3.61 16.72 -3.93
CA PRO A 105 -2.37 15.96 -3.76
C PRO A 105 -2.60 14.46 -3.56
N TRP A 106 -1.75 13.64 -4.17
CA TRP A 106 -1.73 12.19 -3.92
C TRP A 106 -1.46 11.85 -2.46
N THR A 107 -0.68 12.69 -1.76
CA THR A 107 -0.44 12.57 -0.32
C THR A 107 -1.75 12.61 0.47
N LEU A 108 -2.65 13.53 0.15
CA LEU A 108 -3.99 13.60 0.77
C LEU A 108 -4.86 12.40 0.36
N ALA A 109 -4.88 12.04 -0.92
CA ALA A 109 -5.63 10.88 -1.40
C ALA A 109 -5.19 9.60 -0.72
N MET A 110 -3.89 9.43 -0.44
CA MET A 110 -3.36 8.27 0.26
C MET A 110 -3.79 8.23 1.74
N ALA A 111 -3.83 9.37 2.43
CA ALA A 111 -4.33 9.45 3.80
C ALA A 111 -5.82 9.07 3.88
N VAL A 112 -6.62 9.52 2.92
CA VAL A 112 -8.02 9.14 2.80
C VAL A 112 -8.18 7.64 2.50
N GLN A 113 -7.36 7.09 1.60
CA GLN A 113 -7.36 5.65 1.30
C GLN A 113 -7.01 4.79 2.52
N GLU A 114 -6.10 5.23 3.39
CA GLU A 114 -5.82 4.51 4.64
C GLU A 114 -7.09 4.27 5.45
N MET A 115 -7.97 5.28 5.51
CA MET A 115 -9.24 5.16 6.25
C MET A 115 -10.16 4.10 5.65
N TRP A 116 -10.29 4.06 4.30
CA TRP A 116 -11.09 3.00 3.63
C TRP A 116 -10.52 1.62 3.87
N GLN A 117 -9.22 1.47 3.70
CA GLN A 117 -8.50 0.21 3.86
C GLN A 117 -8.60 -0.30 5.30
N ALA A 118 -8.47 0.58 6.28
CA ALA A 118 -8.62 0.24 7.69
C ALA A 118 -10.06 -0.12 8.07
N ALA A 119 -11.03 0.59 7.52
CA ALA A 119 -12.45 0.35 7.77
C ALA A 119 -12.94 -0.96 7.15
N ASN A 120 -12.59 -1.20 5.88
CA ASN A 120 -13.00 -2.37 5.10
C ASN A 120 -12.05 -2.63 3.92
N MET A 121 -11.01 -3.42 4.15
CA MET A 121 -10.00 -3.69 3.13
C MET A 121 -10.60 -4.40 1.91
N SER A 122 -11.55 -5.32 2.09
CA SER A 122 -12.21 -6.01 0.98
C SER A 122 -12.94 -5.06 0.03
N PHE A 123 -13.61 -4.03 0.58
CA PHE A 123 -14.27 -2.98 -0.21
C PHE A 123 -13.23 -2.12 -0.94
N ALA A 124 -12.22 -1.64 -0.21
CA ALA A 124 -11.26 -0.66 -0.70
C ALA A 124 -10.37 -1.16 -1.84
N LEU A 125 -10.28 -2.47 -2.06
CA LEU A 125 -9.57 -3.07 -3.20
C LEU A 125 -10.16 -2.66 -4.55
N CYS A 126 -11.48 -2.49 -4.67
CA CYS A 126 -12.11 -2.06 -5.92
C CYS A 126 -11.64 -0.65 -6.35
N PRO A 127 -11.85 0.42 -5.54
CA PRO A 127 -11.37 1.75 -5.90
C PRO A 127 -9.85 1.85 -6.02
N MET A 128 -9.07 1.07 -5.26
CA MET A 128 -7.62 1.05 -5.38
C MET A 128 -7.16 0.61 -6.79
N LEU A 129 -7.74 -0.46 -7.33
CA LEU A 129 -7.39 -0.91 -8.69
C LEU A 129 -7.92 0.02 -9.77
N ASN A 130 -9.10 0.61 -9.54
CA ASN A 130 -9.65 1.61 -10.45
C ASN A 130 -8.71 2.82 -10.60
N GLN A 131 -8.15 3.33 -9.51
CA GLN A 131 -7.18 4.43 -9.55
C GLN A 131 -5.95 4.08 -10.39
N GLY A 132 -5.43 2.87 -10.28
CA GLY A 132 -4.33 2.40 -11.12
C GLY A 132 -4.67 2.37 -12.62
N ALA A 133 -5.89 1.94 -12.95
CA ALA A 133 -6.37 1.94 -14.35
C ALA A 133 -6.51 3.36 -14.91
N VAL A 134 -7.02 4.31 -14.10
CA VAL A 134 -7.06 5.74 -14.46
C VAL A 134 -5.67 6.29 -14.75
N GLU A 135 -4.69 6.05 -13.88
CA GLU A 135 -3.31 6.51 -14.10
C GLU A 135 -2.71 5.93 -15.38
N ALA A 136 -2.87 4.61 -15.61
CA ALA A 136 -2.34 3.97 -16.81
C ALA A 136 -2.94 4.54 -18.10
N LEU A 137 -4.23 4.82 -18.10
CA LEU A 137 -4.89 5.44 -19.26
C LEU A 137 -4.52 6.92 -19.42
N THR A 138 -4.39 7.66 -18.33
CA THR A 138 -3.97 9.06 -18.35
C THR A 138 -2.57 9.21 -18.98
N GLU A 139 -1.63 8.36 -18.59
CA GLU A 139 -0.24 8.44 -19.05
C GLU A 139 -0.04 7.86 -20.46
N HIS A 140 -0.75 6.77 -20.80
CA HIS A 140 -0.42 5.96 -21.97
C HIS A 140 -1.57 5.74 -22.96
N GLY A 141 -2.81 6.11 -22.59
CA GLY A 141 -3.97 5.99 -23.46
C GLY A 141 -3.92 6.98 -24.61
N SER A 142 -4.45 6.58 -25.80
CA SER A 142 -4.73 7.53 -26.86
C SER A 142 -5.85 8.51 -26.45
N ASP A 143 -5.92 9.67 -27.11
CA ASP A 143 -6.97 10.66 -26.83
C ASP A 143 -8.37 10.06 -26.95
N ALA A 144 -8.60 9.20 -27.93
CA ALA A 144 -9.87 8.49 -28.10
C ALA A 144 -10.19 7.56 -26.91
N LEU A 145 -9.22 6.84 -26.35
CA LEU A 145 -9.43 6.03 -25.16
C LEU A 145 -9.68 6.86 -23.92
N LYS A 146 -8.98 7.98 -23.79
CA LYS A 146 -9.18 8.93 -22.68
C LYS A 146 -10.59 9.52 -22.72
N GLU A 147 -11.05 9.98 -23.88
CA GLU A 147 -12.37 10.56 -24.07
C GLU A 147 -13.49 9.57 -23.70
N ILE A 148 -13.35 8.30 -24.07
CA ILE A 148 -14.37 7.27 -23.82
C ILE A 148 -14.38 6.82 -22.35
N TYR A 149 -13.22 6.61 -21.73
CA TYR A 149 -13.12 5.86 -20.48
C TYR A 149 -12.77 6.69 -19.25
N LEU A 150 -11.92 7.74 -19.35
CA LEU A 150 -11.38 8.41 -18.16
C LEU A 150 -12.45 9.04 -17.29
N GLY A 151 -13.37 9.83 -17.85
CA GLY A 151 -14.41 10.50 -17.08
C GLY A 151 -15.26 9.52 -16.26
N LYS A 152 -15.61 8.37 -16.85
CA LYS A 152 -16.39 7.33 -16.18
C LYS A 152 -15.62 6.57 -15.10
N LEU A 153 -14.33 6.34 -15.32
CA LEU A 153 -13.44 5.72 -14.33
C LEU A 153 -13.12 6.67 -13.18
N ILE A 154 -12.88 7.95 -13.47
CA ILE A 154 -12.59 8.99 -12.46
C ILE A 154 -13.81 9.24 -11.57
N SER A 155 -15.00 9.30 -12.15
CA SER A 155 -16.24 9.44 -11.38
C SER A 155 -16.62 8.19 -10.58
N GLY A 156 -16.02 7.03 -10.88
CA GLY A 156 -16.41 5.74 -10.32
C GLY A 156 -17.70 5.16 -10.87
N GLU A 157 -18.25 5.74 -11.94
CA GLU A 157 -19.42 5.18 -12.65
C GLU A 157 -19.07 3.83 -13.29
N TRP A 158 -17.83 3.69 -13.77
CA TRP A 158 -17.21 2.42 -14.14
C TRP A 158 -15.99 2.16 -13.28
N THR A 159 -15.54 0.90 -13.25
CA THR A 159 -14.36 0.48 -12.50
C THR A 159 -13.33 -0.15 -13.41
N GLY A 160 -12.07 0.00 -13.04
CA GLY A 160 -10.94 -0.62 -13.73
C GLY A 160 -10.38 -1.83 -12.98
N THR A 161 -9.83 -2.79 -13.70
CA THR A 161 -9.15 -3.96 -13.15
C THR A 161 -7.81 -4.21 -13.82
N MET A 162 -6.94 -4.95 -13.14
CA MET A 162 -5.60 -5.30 -13.62
C MET A 162 -5.53 -6.81 -13.94
N ASN A 163 -5.31 -7.16 -15.20
CA ASN A 163 -5.35 -8.55 -15.69
C ASN A 163 -3.98 -8.98 -16.24
N LEU A 164 -3.11 -9.48 -15.36
CA LEU A 164 -1.76 -9.93 -15.68
C LEU A 164 -1.61 -11.44 -15.59
N THR A 165 -1.89 -11.96 -14.39
CA THR A 165 -1.54 -13.30 -13.94
C THR A 165 -2.29 -14.39 -14.68
N GLU A 166 -1.55 -15.43 -15.05
CA GLU A 166 -2.08 -16.66 -15.62
C GLU A 166 -1.60 -17.87 -14.80
N PRO A 167 -2.21 -19.07 -14.94
CA PRO A 167 -1.82 -20.23 -14.13
C PRO A 167 -0.31 -20.56 -14.15
N GLN A 168 0.36 -20.32 -15.27
CA GLN A 168 1.80 -20.54 -15.45
C GLN A 168 2.67 -19.28 -15.31
N ALA A 169 2.05 -18.10 -15.17
CA ALA A 169 2.72 -16.80 -15.22
C ALA A 169 2.25 -15.89 -14.06
N GLY A 170 2.88 -16.03 -12.89
CA GLY A 170 2.66 -15.17 -11.74
C GLY A 170 3.77 -14.11 -11.64
N SER A 171 4.89 -14.45 -11.00
CA SER A 171 6.05 -13.54 -10.89
C SER A 171 6.81 -13.38 -12.21
N ASP A 172 6.82 -14.42 -13.05
CA ASP A 172 7.39 -14.36 -14.41
C ASP A 172 6.30 -14.13 -15.47
N LEU A 173 6.06 -12.86 -15.77
CA LEU A 173 5.10 -12.45 -16.80
C LEU A 173 5.55 -12.76 -18.24
N ALA A 174 6.84 -13.09 -18.47
CA ALA A 174 7.31 -13.49 -19.78
C ALA A 174 6.61 -14.77 -20.30
N ALA A 175 6.05 -15.57 -19.38
CA ALA A 175 5.35 -16.82 -19.67
C ALA A 175 3.86 -16.67 -20.00
N ILE A 176 3.29 -15.46 -20.09
CA ILE A 176 1.87 -15.27 -20.44
C ILE A 176 1.55 -15.82 -21.83
N ARG A 177 0.35 -16.40 -21.96
CA ARG A 177 -0.15 -17.07 -23.18
C ARG A 177 -1.40 -16.42 -23.77
N THR A 178 -2.05 -15.51 -23.06
CA THR A 178 -3.17 -14.72 -23.60
C THR A 178 -2.74 -14.03 -24.88
N ARG A 179 -3.55 -14.18 -25.94
CA ARG A 179 -3.24 -13.74 -27.30
C ARG A 179 -4.07 -12.54 -27.69
N ALA A 180 -3.49 -11.72 -28.56
CA ALA A 180 -4.17 -10.64 -29.24
C ALA A 180 -3.98 -10.80 -30.76
N VAL A 181 -5.07 -10.71 -31.52
CA VAL A 181 -5.08 -10.77 -32.99
C VAL A 181 -5.57 -9.42 -33.50
N ARG A 182 -4.82 -8.81 -34.41
CA ARG A 182 -5.21 -7.53 -35.02
C ARG A 182 -6.44 -7.71 -35.93
N GLU A 183 -7.39 -6.79 -35.76
CA GLU A 183 -8.49 -6.57 -36.69
C GLU A 183 -8.58 -5.08 -37.06
N ASP A 184 -9.51 -4.70 -37.93
CA ASP A 184 -9.68 -3.32 -38.35
C ASP A 184 -10.20 -2.47 -37.16
N GLY A 185 -9.35 -1.58 -36.65
CA GLY A 185 -9.67 -0.66 -35.56
C GLY A 185 -9.67 -1.25 -34.13
N HIS A 186 -9.44 -2.57 -33.95
CA HIS A 186 -9.41 -3.22 -32.64
C HIS A 186 -8.58 -4.52 -32.64
N TYR A 187 -8.58 -5.23 -31.52
CA TYR A 187 -7.93 -6.53 -31.36
C TYR A 187 -8.92 -7.56 -30.81
N ARG A 188 -8.75 -8.84 -31.20
CA ARG A 188 -9.42 -9.97 -30.59
C ARG A 188 -8.52 -10.58 -29.54
N ILE A 189 -8.97 -10.52 -28.29
CA ILE A 189 -8.23 -11.05 -27.13
C ILE A 189 -8.80 -12.42 -26.78
N SER A 190 -7.91 -13.42 -26.59
CA SER A 190 -8.30 -14.75 -26.14
C SER A 190 -7.31 -15.32 -25.13
N GLY A 191 -7.83 -15.89 -24.04
CA GLY A 191 -7.05 -16.48 -22.96
C GLY A 191 -7.73 -16.43 -21.62
N GLN A 192 -7.01 -16.85 -20.59
CA GLN A 192 -7.52 -16.88 -19.22
C GLN A 192 -6.58 -16.13 -18.27
N LYS A 193 -7.18 -15.34 -17.40
CA LYS A 193 -6.49 -14.64 -16.31
C LYS A 193 -7.02 -15.13 -14.97
N ILE A 194 -6.14 -15.27 -13.99
CA ILE A 194 -6.48 -15.73 -12.63
C ILE A 194 -6.12 -14.69 -11.59
N TYR A 195 -6.77 -14.80 -10.42
CA TYR A 195 -6.58 -13.89 -9.28
C TYR A 195 -6.95 -12.44 -9.59
N ILE A 196 -7.95 -12.23 -10.43
CA ILE A 196 -8.37 -10.89 -10.84
C ILE A 196 -9.29 -10.29 -9.77
N THR A 197 -8.76 -9.35 -9.03
CA THR A 197 -9.49 -8.60 -8.00
C THR A 197 -10.58 -7.79 -8.67
N TYR A 198 -11.84 -7.97 -8.22
CA TYR A 198 -13.03 -7.35 -8.80
C TYR A 198 -13.16 -7.54 -10.32
N GLY A 199 -12.69 -8.67 -10.84
CA GLY A 199 -12.84 -9.00 -12.26
C GLY A 199 -14.29 -9.09 -12.72
N GLU A 200 -15.22 -9.45 -11.84
CA GLU A 200 -16.67 -9.34 -12.01
C GLU A 200 -17.27 -8.92 -10.67
N HIS A 201 -18.25 -8.02 -10.70
CA HIS A 201 -18.95 -7.51 -9.51
C HIS A 201 -20.21 -6.73 -9.90
N ASP A 202 -21.02 -6.36 -8.90
CA ASP A 202 -22.30 -5.67 -9.05
C ASP A 202 -22.30 -4.20 -8.60
N PHE A 203 -21.11 -3.56 -8.42
CA PHE A 203 -21.01 -2.15 -8.04
C PHE A 203 -21.39 -1.22 -9.18
N THR A 204 -20.94 -1.53 -10.39
CA THR A 204 -21.05 -0.70 -11.59
C THR A 204 -21.58 -1.49 -12.77
N GLU A 205 -22.14 -0.81 -13.75
CA GLU A 205 -22.68 -1.43 -14.97
C GLU A 205 -21.57 -1.95 -15.89
N ASN A 206 -20.45 -1.21 -15.99
CA ASN A 206 -19.32 -1.59 -16.81
C ASN A 206 -18.05 -1.75 -15.98
N ILE A 207 -17.18 -2.67 -16.42
CA ILE A 207 -15.87 -2.94 -15.84
C ILE A 207 -14.86 -2.89 -17.00
N ILE A 208 -13.80 -2.11 -16.80
CA ILE A 208 -12.77 -1.88 -17.81
C ILE A 208 -11.51 -2.67 -17.44
N HIS A 209 -11.27 -3.75 -18.16
CA HIS A 209 -10.14 -4.63 -17.88
C HIS A 209 -8.88 -4.14 -18.60
N MET A 210 -7.81 -3.89 -17.85
CA MET A 210 -6.47 -3.64 -18.38
C MET A 210 -5.75 -4.97 -18.54
N VAL A 211 -5.68 -5.49 -19.78
CA VAL A 211 -5.28 -6.87 -20.08
C VAL A 211 -3.93 -6.92 -20.78
N LEU A 212 -2.99 -7.67 -20.18
CA LEU A 212 -1.74 -8.02 -20.85
C LEU A 212 -1.95 -9.22 -21.79
N ALA A 213 -1.60 -9.04 -23.05
CA ALA A 213 -1.67 -10.09 -24.07
C ALA A 213 -0.50 -10.00 -25.06
N ARG A 214 -0.32 -11.05 -25.86
CA ARG A 214 0.77 -11.20 -26.79
C ARG A 214 0.24 -11.31 -28.22
N LEU A 215 0.80 -10.50 -29.12
CA LEU A 215 0.54 -10.63 -30.56
C LEU A 215 1.18 -11.90 -31.12
N ASN A 216 0.64 -12.44 -32.21
CA ASN A 216 1.16 -13.68 -32.81
C ASN A 216 2.59 -13.54 -33.36
N ASP A 217 2.96 -12.35 -33.80
CA ASP A 217 4.26 -12.00 -34.37
C ASP A 217 5.18 -11.24 -33.38
N ALA A 218 4.76 -11.18 -32.11
CA ALA A 218 5.51 -10.48 -31.06
C ALA A 218 6.85 -11.16 -30.75
N PRO A 219 7.89 -10.39 -30.39
CA PRO A 219 9.14 -10.96 -29.93
C PRO A 219 8.94 -11.81 -28.66
N PRO A 220 9.79 -12.83 -28.44
CA PRO A 220 9.68 -13.67 -27.25
C PRO A 220 10.02 -12.88 -25.97
N GLY A 221 9.54 -13.43 -24.83
CA GLY A 221 9.81 -12.87 -23.52
C GLY A 221 8.98 -11.63 -23.19
N ILE A 222 9.43 -10.86 -22.21
CA ILE A 222 8.71 -9.71 -21.65
C ILE A 222 8.50 -8.57 -22.66
N LYS A 223 9.40 -8.44 -23.63
CA LYS A 223 9.38 -7.41 -24.67
C LYS A 223 8.33 -7.62 -25.76
N GLY A 224 7.61 -8.73 -25.74
CA GLY A 224 6.54 -9.00 -26.71
C GLY A 224 5.13 -8.90 -26.11
N ILE A 225 4.99 -8.26 -24.96
CA ILE A 225 3.72 -8.11 -24.27
C ILE A 225 3.15 -6.72 -24.54
N SER A 226 1.87 -6.67 -24.93
CA SER A 226 1.10 -5.44 -25.17
C SER A 226 0.01 -5.29 -24.12
N LEU A 227 -0.48 -4.06 -23.93
CA LEU A 227 -1.56 -3.73 -22.99
C LEU A 227 -2.82 -3.34 -23.76
N PHE A 228 -3.96 -3.85 -23.32
CA PHE A 228 -5.25 -3.59 -23.94
C PHE A 228 -6.30 -3.18 -22.92
N VAL A 229 -7.16 -2.23 -23.31
CA VAL A 229 -8.45 -1.98 -22.68
C VAL A 229 -9.45 -2.98 -23.23
N VAL A 230 -10.06 -3.78 -22.38
CA VAL A 230 -11.10 -4.75 -22.74
C VAL A 230 -12.33 -4.49 -21.86
N PRO A 231 -13.34 -3.76 -22.35
CA PRO A 231 -14.52 -3.43 -21.55
C PRO A 231 -15.46 -4.64 -21.43
N LYS A 232 -16.16 -4.77 -20.29
CA LYS A 232 -17.21 -5.79 -20.10
C LYS A 232 -18.38 -5.61 -21.06
N PHE A 233 -18.81 -4.38 -21.26
CA PHE A 233 -19.74 -3.97 -22.32
C PHE A 233 -19.02 -2.99 -23.24
N LEU A 234 -19.19 -3.18 -24.54
CA LEU A 234 -18.71 -2.24 -25.55
C LEU A 234 -19.35 -0.88 -25.34
N VAL A 235 -18.68 0.16 -25.77
CA VAL A 235 -19.17 1.54 -25.61
C VAL A 235 -19.52 2.09 -26.99
N ASN A 236 -20.75 2.57 -27.14
CA ASN A 236 -21.23 3.21 -28.36
C ASN A 236 -20.60 4.61 -28.53
N PRO A 237 -20.59 5.16 -29.77
CA PRO A 237 -20.04 6.51 -30.01
C PRO A 237 -20.69 7.64 -29.17
N ASP A 238 -21.91 7.44 -28.68
CA ASP A 238 -22.63 8.38 -27.81
C ASP A 238 -22.31 8.18 -26.31
N GLY A 239 -21.40 7.25 -25.98
CA GLY A 239 -21.01 6.91 -24.61
C GLY A 239 -21.95 5.95 -23.87
N SER A 240 -23.04 5.50 -24.51
CA SER A 240 -23.93 4.49 -23.95
C SER A 240 -23.34 3.09 -24.02
N LEU A 241 -23.86 2.18 -23.17
CA LEU A 241 -23.45 0.77 -23.21
C LEU A 241 -23.97 0.08 -24.45
N GLY A 242 -23.07 -0.61 -25.15
CA GLY A 242 -23.36 -1.45 -26.30
C GLY A 242 -23.54 -2.93 -25.93
N GLU A 243 -23.16 -3.81 -26.84
CA GLU A 243 -23.25 -5.25 -26.64
C GLU A 243 -22.27 -5.74 -25.55
N ARG A 244 -22.65 -6.84 -24.89
CA ARG A 244 -21.74 -7.54 -23.97
C ARG A 244 -20.56 -8.10 -24.74
N ASN A 245 -19.35 -7.81 -24.27
CA ASN A 245 -18.13 -8.34 -24.86
C ASN A 245 -17.95 -9.84 -24.56
N ASP A 246 -17.14 -10.53 -25.36
CA ASP A 246 -16.85 -11.96 -25.21
C ASP A 246 -15.87 -12.21 -24.06
N LEU A 247 -16.31 -11.93 -22.86
CA LEU A 247 -15.59 -12.19 -21.61
C LEU A 247 -16.56 -12.60 -20.48
N ARG A 248 -16.06 -13.42 -19.57
CA ARG A 248 -16.87 -13.86 -18.42
C ARG A 248 -16.02 -14.22 -17.21
N CYS A 249 -16.61 -14.11 -16.04
CA CYS A 249 -16.10 -14.72 -14.82
C CYS A 249 -16.40 -16.22 -14.84
N VAL A 250 -15.35 -17.04 -14.72
CA VAL A 250 -15.44 -18.50 -14.71
C VAL A 250 -15.73 -19.01 -13.32
N SER A 251 -15.00 -18.47 -12.33
CA SER A 251 -15.11 -18.85 -10.93
C SER A 251 -14.54 -17.75 -10.03
N LEU A 252 -14.87 -17.83 -8.75
CA LEU A 252 -14.20 -17.06 -7.69
C LEU A 252 -13.32 -18.00 -6.88
N GLU A 253 -12.19 -17.45 -6.41
CA GLU A 253 -11.28 -18.15 -5.51
C GLU A 253 -11.85 -18.24 -4.09
N HIS A 254 -11.75 -19.43 -3.48
CA HIS A 254 -12.01 -19.62 -2.06
C HIS A 254 -10.72 -19.32 -1.27
N LYS A 255 -10.71 -18.23 -0.49
CA LYS A 255 -9.50 -17.62 0.07
C LYS A 255 -9.45 -17.70 1.59
N LEU A 256 -8.24 -17.52 2.14
CA LEU A 256 -8.00 -17.41 3.58
C LEU A 256 -8.69 -16.18 4.20
N GLY A 257 -8.68 -15.06 3.50
CA GLY A 257 -9.23 -13.77 3.97
C GLY A 257 -9.76 -12.95 2.80
N ILE A 258 -10.13 -11.68 3.08
CA ILE A 258 -10.77 -10.76 2.13
C ILE A 258 -11.93 -11.42 1.37
N HIS A 259 -12.78 -12.17 2.10
CA HIS A 259 -13.84 -12.97 1.50
C HIS A 259 -14.86 -12.14 0.73
N ALA A 260 -15.10 -10.90 1.16
CA ALA A 260 -16.03 -9.98 0.51
C ALA A 260 -15.48 -9.38 -0.80
N SER A 261 -14.17 -9.49 -1.05
CA SER A 261 -13.55 -9.05 -2.31
C SER A 261 -13.58 -10.21 -3.31
N PRO A 262 -14.32 -10.10 -4.43
CA PRO A 262 -14.30 -11.14 -5.45
C PRO A 262 -12.92 -11.21 -6.10
N THR A 263 -12.33 -12.39 -6.08
CA THR A 263 -11.07 -12.70 -6.76
C THR A 263 -11.37 -13.69 -7.87
N ALA A 264 -11.45 -13.19 -9.10
CA ALA A 264 -12.03 -13.89 -10.23
C ALA A 264 -11.00 -14.63 -11.08
N VAL A 265 -11.44 -15.75 -11.66
CA VAL A 265 -10.86 -16.33 -12.87
C VAL A 265 -11.65 -15.77 -14.05
N MET A 266 -10.97 -15.05 -14.95
CA MET A 266 -11.58 -14.39 -16.10
C MET A 266 -11.20 -15.10 -17.39
N ALA A 267 -12.19 -15.49 -18.20
CA ALA A 267 -12.00 -16.00 -19.56
C ALA A 267 -12.32 -14.89 -20.56
N PHE A 268 -11.45 -14.70 -21.51
CA PHE A 268 -11.58 -13.77 -22.62
C PHE A 268 -11.64 -14.55 -23.93
N GLY A 269 -12.63 -14.26 -24.77
CA GLY A 269 -12.69 -14.74 -26.14
C GLY A 269 -12.97 -16.23 -26.30
N ASP A 270 -13.88 -16.77 -25.51
CA ASP A 270 -14.29 -18.18 -25.62
C ASP A 270 -15.06 -18.49 -26.93
N ASN A 271 -15.65 -17.48 -27.59
CA ASN A 271 -16.40 -17.60 -28.83
C ASN A 271 -15.61 -17.03 -30.02
N ASP A 272 -15.72 -15.71 -30.24
CA ASP A 272 -15.10 -15.03 -31.38
C ASP A 272 -13.89 -14.15 -31.01
N GLY A 273 -13.51 -14.10 -29.73
CA GLY A 273 -12.48 -13.22 -29.20
C GLY A 273 -13.06 -11.95 -28.59
N ALA A 274 -12.60 -11.59 -27.39
CA ALA A 274 -13.00 -10.36 -26.73
C ALA A 274 -12.43 -9.14 -27.45
N ILE A 275 -13.26 -8.13 -27.72
CA ILE A 275 -12.81 -6.87 -28.34
C ILE A 275 -11.97 -6.10 -27.34
N GLY A 276 -10.75 -5.74 -27.75
CA GLY A 276 -9.82 -4.95 -26.97
C GLY A 276 -9.19 -3.83 -27.80
N TYR A 277 -8.80 -2.75 -27.12
CA TYR A 277 -8.17 -1.58 -27.72
C TYR A 277 -6.77 -1.40 -27.16
N LEU A 278 -5.78 -1.18 -28.03
CA LEU A 278 -4.39 -1.05 -27.65
C LEU A 278 -4.15 0.21 -26.81
N VAL A 279 -3.45 0.06 -25.70
CA VAL A 279 -2.92 1.18 -24.89
C VAL A 279 -1.47 1.45 -25.30
N GLY A 280 -1.21 2.66 -25.78
CA GLY A 280 0.11 3.05 -26.26
C GLY A 280 0.54 2.28 -27.50
N GLU A 281 1.74 1.69 -27.47
CA GLU A 281 2.36 0.97 -28.59
C GLU A 281 2.40 -0.54 -28.35
N GLU A 282 2.34 -1.33 -29.43
CA GLU A 282 2.55 -2.78 -29.36
C GLU A 282 3.91 -3.13 -28.75
N ASN A 283 3.95 -4.22 -28.00
CA ASN A 283 5.16 -4.78 -27.38
C ASN A 283 5.79 -3.91 -26.27
N ARG A 284 5.08 -2.88 -25.79
CA ARG A 284 5.48 -2.04 -24.64
C ARG A 284 4.52 -2.15 -23.45
N GLY A 285 3.60 -3.09 -23.47
CA GLY A 285 2.53 -3.20 -22.48
C GLY A 285 3.02 -3.39 -21.05
N ILE A 286 4.16 -4.04 -20.84
CA ILE A 286 4.75 -4.16 -19.49
C ILE A 286 5.21 -2.81 -18.95
N GLU A 287 5.80 -1.96 -19.80
CA GLU A 287 6.22 -0.61 -19.42
C GLU A 287 5.02 0.21 -18.95
N TYR A 288 3.92 0.18 -19.71
CA TYR A 288 2.69 0.90 -19.37
C TYR A 288 1.99 0.32 -18.14
N MET A 289 2.00 -1.00 -17.99
CA MET A 289 1.44 -1.66 -16.82
C MET A 289 2.21 -1.34 -15.53
N PHE A 290 3.52 -0.99 -15.61
CA PHE A 290 4.27 -0.56 -14.43
C PHE A 290 3.71 0.70 -13.78
N THR A 291 3.08 1.61 -14.53
CA THR A 291 2.38 2.77 -13.96
C THR A 291 1.28 2.30 -12.99
N MET A 292 0.40 1.41 -13.44
CA MET A 292 -0.64 0.81 -12.61
C MET A 292 -0.07 -0.01 -11.45
N MET A 293 0.96 -0.82 -11.70
CA MET A 293 1.60 -1.65 -10.68
C MET A 293 2.29 -0.84 -9.58
N ASN A 294 2.92 0.29 -9.90
CA ASN A 294 3.56 1.14 -8.89
C ASN A 294 2.53 1.82 -8.00
N ASN A 295 1.42 2.30 -8.57
CA ASN A 295 0.28 2.79 -7.79
C ASN A 295 -0.26 1.69 -6.87
N ALA A 296 -0.54 0.51 -7.41
CA ALA A 296 -1.02 -0.64 -6.64
C ALA A 296 -0.04 -1.05 -5.52
N ARG A 297 1.28 -1.00 -5.75
CA ARG A 297 2.29 -1.32 -4.73
C ARG A 297 2.25 -0.34 -3.55
N MET A 298 2.10 0.96 -3.81
CA MET A 298 1.91 1.95 -2.76
C MET A 298 0.61 1.70 -1.97
N GLY A 299 -0.49 1.46 -2.69
CA GLY A 299 -1.78 1.10 -2.07
C GLY A 299 -1.72 -0.18 -1.23
N VAL A 300 -0.97 -1.20 -1.67
CA VAL A 300 -0.76 -2.44 -0.90
C VAL A 300 0.13 -2.20 0.32
N GLY A 301 1.17 -1.37 0.22
CA GLY A 301 1.92 -0.94 1.40
C GLY A 301 1.02 -0.26 2.43
N LEU A 302 0.13 0.61 1.96
CA LEU A 302 -0.88 1.27 2.79
C LEU A 302 -1.85 0.27 3.45
N GLN A 303 -2.17 -0.87 2.82
CA GLN A 303 -2.95 -1.94 3.46
C GLN A 303 -2.27 -2.47 4.72
N GLY A 304 -0.95 -2.59 4.70
CA GLY A 304 -0.18 -2.98 5.88
C GLY A 304 -0.33 -1.97 7.04
N VAL A 305 -0.31 -0.67 6.73
CA VAL A 305 -0.57 0.41 7.71
C VAL A 305 -2.01 0.31 8.24
N ALA A 306 -2.96 0.24 7.34
CA ALA A 306 -4.39 0.25 7.63
C ALA A 306 -4.82 -0.93 8.52
N ILE A 307 -4.35 -2.15 8.20
CA ILE A 307 -4.68 -3.33 9.00
C ILE A 307 -3.96 -3.31 10.37
N SER A 308 -2.74 -2.75 10.43
CA SER A 308 -2.03 -2.51 11.70
C SER A 308 -2.82 -1.58 12.61
N GLU A 309 -3.33 -0.46 12.08
CA GLU A 309 -4.16 0.49 12.80
C GLU A 309 -5.45 -0.17 13.30
N ARG A 310 -6.14 -0.90 12.41
CA ARG A 310 -7.38 -1.58 12.76
C ARG A 310 -7.19 -2.61 13.88
N ALA A 311 -6.17 -3.46 13.75
CA ALA A 311 -5.82 -4.46 14.76
C ALA A 311 -5.41 -3.81 16.10
N TYR A 312 -4.64 -2.71 16.04
CA TYR A 312 -4.23 -1.95 17.21
C TYR A 312 -5.42 -1.37 17.97
N GLN A 313 -6.35 -0.71 17.30
CA GLN A 313 -7.53 -0.13 17.95
C GLN A 313 -8.34 -1.18 18.70
N GLN A 314 -8.62 -2.31 18.06
CA GLN A 314 -9.37 -3.38 18.68
C GLN A 314 -8.62 -4.00 19.88
N ALA A 315 -7.33 -4.27 19.73
CA ALA A 315 -6.50 -4.83 20.80
C ALA A 315 -6.37 -3.87 22.00
N ARG A 316 -6.21 -2.57 21.74
CA ARG A 316 -6.16 -1.51 22.74
C ARG A 316 -7.46 -1.45 23.55
N ASP A 317 -8.59 -1.44 22.88
CA ASP A 317 -9.89 -1.30 23.53
C ASP A 317 -10.25 -2.57 24.31
N TYR A 318 -9.92 -3.74 23.79
CA TYR A 318 -10.02 -4.99 24.54
C TYR A 318 -9.12 -4.97 25.78
N ALA A 319 -7.87 -4.56 25.66
CA ALA A 319 -6.92 -4.54 26.77
C ALA A 319 -7.33 -3.57 27.90
N ARG A 320 -8.05 -2.48 27.57
CA ARG A 320 -8.58 -1.51 28.55
C ARG A 320 -9.77 -2.07 29.34
N THR A 321 -10.55 -2.94 28.74
CA THR A 321 -11.81 -3.45 29.34
C THR A 321 -11.65 -4.85 29.95
N ARG A 322 -10.76 -5.69 29.42
CA ARG A 322 -10.52 -7.03 29.92
C ARG A 322 -9.79 -6.99 31.25
N VAL A 323 -10.42 -7.48 32.30
CA VAL A 323 -9.82 -7.64 33.63
C VAL A 323 -9.29 -9.05 33.81
N GLN A 324 -8.02 -9.19 34.18
CA GLN A 324 -7.39 -10.48 34.45
C GLN A 324 -6.13 -10.30 35.32
N SER A 325 -6.06 -11.06 36.42
CA SER A 325 -4.93 -11.02 37.36
C SER A 325 -4.79 -9.66 38.08
N ARG A 326 -3.80 -9.54 38.94
CA ARG A 326 -3.51 -8.36 39.76
C ARG A 326 -2.29 -7.63 39.21
N ASP A 327 -2.13 -6.37 39.60
CA ASP A 327 -0.93 -5.61 39.32
C ASP A 327 0.29 -6.28 39.98
N MET A 328 1.40 -6.39 39.26
CA MET A 328 2.64 -7.03 39.77
C MET A 328 3.22 -6.27 40.99
N THR A 329 2.90 -4.98 41.10
CA THR A 329 3.36 -4.12 42.20
C THR A 329 2.39 -4.13 43.40
N ASP A 330 1.19 -4.69 43.23
CA ASP A 330 0.17 -4.82 44.28
C ASP A 330 -0.48 -6.21 44.25
N ALA A 331 0.24 -7.20 44.76
CA ALA A 331 -0.18 -8.60 44.76
C ALA A 331 -1.41 -8.87 45.65
N LYS A 332 -1.81 -7.93 46.53
CA LYS A 332 -3.00 -8.03 47.41
C LYS A 332 -4.15 -7.17 46.91
N GLY A 333 -3.95 -6.34 45.88
CA GLY A 333 -4.97 -5.47 45.28
C GLY A 333 -6.03 -6.24 44.48
N GLU A 334 -7.04 -5.53 44.01
CA GLU A 334 -8.07 -6.06 43.14
C GLU A 334 -7.51 -6.41 41.74
N PRO A 335 -8.17 -7.34 41.02
CA PRO A 335 -7.84 -7.61 39.62
C PRO A 335 -7.92 -6.35 38.76
N VAL A 336 -6.99 -6.22 37.81
CA VAL A 336 -6.85 -5.03 36.97
C VAL A 336 -7.07 -5.34 35.49
N SER A 337 -7.35 -4.29 34.70
CA SER A 337 -7.39 -4.42 33.25
C SER A 337 -6.02 -4.84 32.71
N ILE A 338 -6.00 -5.69 31.68
CA ILE A 338 -4.74 -6.29 31.18
C ILE A 338 -3.78 -5.25 30.59
N VAL A 339 -4.24 -4.07 30.20
CA VAL A 339 -3.39 -2.95 29.76
C VAL A 339 -2.39 -2.52 30.86
N ARG A 340 -2.60 -2.89 32.12
CA ARG A 340 -1.66 -2.61 33.20
C ARG A 340 -0.49 -3.56 33.27
N HIS A 341 -0.57 -4.72 32.60
CA HIS A 341 0.52 -5.71 32.60
C HIS A 341 1.65 -5.29 31.65
N PRO A 342 2.91 -5.35 32.07
CA PRO A 342 4.06 -4.87 31.28
C PRO A 342 4.16 -5.47 29.89
N ASP A 343 3.90 -6.78 29.72
CA ASP A 343 4.00 -7.43 28.41
C ASP A 343 2.87 -7.01 27.46
N VAL A 344 1.64 -6.84 27.98
CA VAL A 344 0.53 -6.28 27.18
C VAL A 344 0.85 -4.86 26.73
N ARG A 345 1.42 -4.03 27.61
CA ARG A 345 1.87 -2.68 27.25
C ARG A 345 2.95 -2.71 26.18
N ARG A 346 3.93 -3.61 26.31
CA ARG A 346 4.99 -3.79 25.30
C ARG A 346 4.38 -4.12 23.94
N MET A 347 3.44 -5.08 23.87
CA MET A 347 2.76 -5.44 22.62
C MET A 347 1.97 -4.26 22.03
N LEU A 348 1.19 -3.55 22.84
CA LEU A 348 0.44 -2.36 22.38
C LEU A 348 1.38 -1.25 21.89
N MET A 349 2.49 -0.98 22.59
CA MET A 349 3.49 -0.01 22.16
C MET A 349 4.20 -0.44 20.88
N THR A 350 4.47 -1.74 20.71
CA THR A 350 5.02 -2.30 19.46
C THR A 350 4.08 -2.01 18.29
N MET A 351 2.80 -2.39 18.41
CA MET A 351 1.80 -2.15 17.36
C MET A 351 1.68 -0.66 17.03
N ARG A 352 1.60 0.19 18.05
CA ARG A 352 1.50 1.63 17.87
C ARG A 352 2.71 2.22 17.16
N ALA A 353 3.92 1.95 17.65
CA ALA A 353 5.14 2.52 17.11
C ALA A 353 5.41 2.07 15.67
N GLN A 354 5.14 0.80 15.36
CA GLN A 354 5.25 0.29 14.00
C GLN A 354 4.20 0.89 13.06
N THR A 355 2.96 1.06 13.51
CA THR A 355 1.90 1.67 12.71
C THR A 355 2.20 3.13 12.40
N GLU A 356 2.61 3.91 13.40
CA GLU A 356 2.97 5.33 13.23
C GLU A 356 4.18 5.50 12.28
N ALA A 357 5.21 4.65 12.42
CA ALA A 357 6.38 4.68 11.54
C ALA A 357 6.03 4.29 10.10
N ALA A 358 5.21 3.26 9.90
CA ALA A 358 4.76 2.81 8.58
C ALA A 358 3.86 3.85 7.88
N ARG A 359 2.96 4.51 8.63
CA ARG A 359 2.15 5.64 8.13
C ARG A 359 3.05 6.79 7.66
N ALA A 360 3.99 7.20 8.48
CA ALA A 360 4.91 8.27 8.14
C ALA A 360 5.74 7.93 6.89
N LEU A 361 6.24 6.69 6.78
CA LEU A 361 6.98 6.22 5.61
C LEU A 361 6.13 6.25 4.34
N THR A 362 4.89 5.79 4.42
CA THR A 362 3.99 5.74 3.26
C THR A 362 3.66 7.16 2.77
N TYR A 363 3.29 8.06 3.67
CA TYR A 363 2.98 9.44 3.30
C TYR A 363 4.21 10.19 2.78
N TYR A 364 5.39 9.98 3.37
CA TYR A 364 6.65 10.56 2.90
C TYR A 364 7.01 10.09 1.48
N ALA A 365 6.81 8.80 1.19
CA ALA A 365 7.07 8.26 -0.15
C ALA A 365 6.10 8.81 -1.20
N VAL A 366 4.83 9.02 -0.84
CA VAL A 366 3.82 9.59 -1.76
C VAL A 366 4.01 11.10 -1.93
N ALA A 367 4.46 11.82 -0.91
CA ALA A 367 4.83 13.23 -1.05
C ALA A 367 5.98 13.44 -2.06
N ALA A 368 6.93 12.50 -2.11
CA ALA A 368 7.96 12.52 -3.14
C ALA A 368 7.37 12.33 -4.56
N LEU A 369 6.29 11.55 -4.70
CA LEU A 369 5.58 11.41 -5.98
C LEU A 369 4.84 12.71 -6.37
N ASP A 370 4.23 13.43 -5.42
CA ASP A 370 3.63 14.75 -5.68
C ASP A 370 4.68 15.74 -6.19
N VAL A 371 5.88 15.77 -5.57
CA VAL A 371 7.02 16.56 -6.04
C VAL A 371 7.42 16.15 -7.45
N ALA A 372 7.53 14.85 -7.73
CA ALA A 372 7.88 14.34 -9.05
C ALA A 372 6.91 14.80 -10.16
N LYS A 373 5.61 14.79 -9.85
CA LYS A 373 4.54 15.11 -10.82
C LYS A 373 4.33 16.62 -11.00
N LYS A 374 4.59 17.45 -9.99
CA LYS A 374 4.15 18.85 -9.97
C LYS A 374 5.25 19.89 -9.79
N HIS A 375 6.47 19.51 -9.44
CA HIS A 375 7.51 20.50 -9.21
C HIS A 375 7.94 21.17 -10.52
N ALA A 376 8.03 22.54 -10.51
CA ALA A 376 8.36 23.31 -11.70
C ALA A 376 9.82 23.14 -12.16
N ASP A 377 10.75 22.89 -11.23
CA ASP A 377 12.15 22.59 -11.54
C ASP A 377 12.31 21.10 -11.88
N PRO A 378 12.73 20.78 -13.13
CA PRO A 378 12.93 19.39 -13.54
C PRO A 378 13.94 18.61 -12.68
N ALA A 379 14.93 19.30 -12.08
CA ALA A 379 15.91 18.64 -11.22
C ALA A 379 15.29 18.18 -9.90
N GLU A 380 14.44 19.00 -9.29
CA GLU A 380 13.68 18.64 -8.09
C GLU A 380 12.62 17.56 -8.40
N ALA A 381 11.91 17.66 -9.53
CA ALA A 381 10.99 16.62 -9.98
C ALA A 381 11.72 15.26 -10.15
N ALA A 382 12.90 15.24 -10.75
CA ALA A 382 13.72 14.03 -10.92
C ALA A 382 14.18 13.45 -9.56
N LYS A 383 14.53 14.30 -8.58
CA LYS A 383 14.85 13.84 -7.22
C LYS A 383 13.62 13.23 -6.54
N GLY A 384 12.45 13.87 -6.68
CA GLY A 384 11.18 13.33 -6.18
C GLY A 384 10.89 11.95 -6.77
N GLN A 385 11.04 11.79 -8.09
CA GLN A 385 10.85 10.50 -8.76
C GLN A 385 11.82 9.43 -8.26
N ALA A 386 13.10 9.76 -8.13
CA ALA A 386 14.11 8.82 -7.64
C ALA A 386 13.81 8.36 -6.19
N MET A 387 13.33 9.27 -5.33
CA MET A 387 12.94 8.97 -3.95
C MET A 387 11.69 8.09 -3.92
N ALA A 388 10.64 8.43 -4.67
CA ALA A 388 9.41 7.63 -4.77
C ALA A 388 9.72 6.22 -5.29
N ASP A 389 10.56 6.11 -6.31
CA ASP A 389 11.02 4.85 -6.89
C ASP A 389 11.79 3.98 -5.89
N LEU A 390 12.69 4.59 -5.10
CA LEU A 390 13.49 3.91 -4.07
C LEU A 390 12.59 3.37 -2.96
N LEU A 391 11.61 4.16 -2.51
CA LEU A 391 10.78 3.84 -1.35
C LEU A 391 9.59 2.93 -1.68
N THR A 392 9.12 2.87 -2.93
CA THR A 392 7.99 2.01 -3.32
C THR A 392 8.15 0.55 -2.86
N PRO A 393 9.25 -0.17 -3.14
CA PRO A 393 9.44 -1.53 -2.66
C PRO A 393 9.55 -1.64 -1.13
N VAL A 394 10.09 -0.61 -0.47
CA VAL A 394 10.20 -0.57 1.00
C VAL A 394 8.82 -0.41 1.62
N VAL A 395 8.03 0.55 1.15
CA VAL A 395 6.63 0.76 1.58
C VAL A 395 5.83 -0.51 1.40
N LYS A 396 5.87 -1.11 0.19
CA LYS A 396 5.09 -2.32 -0.10
C LYS A 396 5.48 -3.47 0.83
N ALA A 397 6.74 -3.78 0.95
CA ALA A 397 7.14 -4.99 1.65
C ALA A 397 7.21 -4.81 3.16
N TRP A 398 7.85 -3.75 3.65
CA TRP A 398 8.01 -3.56 5.08
C TRP A 398 6.66 -3.29 5.78
N CYS A 399 5.81 -2.43 5.21
CA CYS A 399 4.52 -2.13 5.82
C CYS A 399 3.58 -3.35 5.81
N THR A 400 3.62 -4.18 4.76
CA THR A 400 2.79 -5.41 4.71
C THR A 400 3.28 -6.49 5.68
N ASP A 401 4.59 -6.65 5.87
CA ASP A 401 5.13 -7.53 6.90
C ASP A 401 4.68 -7.07 8.29
N LEU A 402 4.76 -5.75 8.57
CA LEU A 402 4.25 -5.18 9.82
C LEU A 402 2.74 -5.39 9.99
N GLY A 403 1.97 -5.30 8.91
CA GLY A 403 0.52 -5.58 8.93
C GLY A 403 0.20 -6.98 9.46
N VAL A 404 0.93 -7.98 8.98
CA VAL A 404 0.79 -9.37 9.44
C VAL A 404 1.27 -9.54 10.89
N GLU A 405 2.43 -8.98 11.24
CA GLU A 405 3.00 -9.05 12.59
C GLU A 405 2.07 -8.38 13.62
N ASN A 406 1.51 -7.20 13.31
CA ASN A 406 0.61 -6.46 14.18
C ASN A 406 -0.76 -7.14 14.31
N ALA A 407 -1.33 -7.68 13.22
CA ALA A 407 -2.57 -8.43 13.28
C ALA A 407 -2.43 -9.69 14.17
N SER A 408 -1.31 -10.41 14.05
CA SER A 408 -0.99 -11.55 14.91
C SER A 408 -0.82 -11.13 16.38
N THR A 409 -0.14 -10.01 16.64
CA THR A 409 0.03 -9.46 17.99
C THR A 409 -1.33 -9.04 18.58
N GLY A 410 -2.23 -8.51 17.76
CA GLY A 410 -3.61 -8.20 18.16
C GLY A 410 -4.36 -9.44 18.68
N ILE A 411 -4.24 -10.56 17.97
CA ILE A 411 -4.79 -11.86 18.43
C ILE A 411 -4.17 -12.26 19.77
N GLN A 412 -2.85 -12.13 19.93
CA GLN A 412 -2.15 -12.47 21.16
C GLN A 412 -2.64 -11.66 22.35
N ILE A 413 -2.90 -10.36 22.18
CA ILE A 413 -3.45 -9.49 23.26
C ILE A 413 -4.86 -9.95 23.67
N HIS A 414 -5.68 -10.39 22.73
CA HIS A 414 -7.02 -10.94 23.03
C HIS A 414 -6.97 -12.32 23.73
N GLY A 415 -5.82 -13.02 23.71
CA GLY A 415 -5.68 -14.37 24.23
C GLY A 415 -6.60 -15.36 23.52
N GLY A 416 -7.20 -16.30 24.23
CA GLY A 416 -8.11 -17.30 23.64
C GLY A 416 -9.27 -16.68 22.85
N MET A 417 -9.76 -15.51 23.26
CA MET A 417 -10.82 -14.79 22.53
C MET A 417 -10.34 -14.29 21.16
N GLY A 418 -9.07 -13.99 20.98
CA GLY A 418 -8.51 -13.59 19.70
C GLY A 418 -8.51 -14.69 18.64
N PHE A 419 -8.56 -15.95 19.08
CA PHE A 419 -8.62 -17.13 18.21
C PHE A 419 -10.06 -17.48 17.76
N ILE A 420 -11.05 -16.83 18.38
CA ILE A 420 -12.47 -17.04 18.09
C ILE A 420 -12.91 -16.04 17.01
N GLU A 421 -13.45 -16.52 15.88
CA GLU A 421 -13.84 -15.73 14.71
C GLU A 421 -14.82 -14.60 15.07
N GLU A 422 -15.80 -14.85 15.94
CA GLU A 422 -16.83 -13.89 16.34
C GLU A 422 -16.28 -12.65 17.06
N THR A 423 -15.05 -12.72 17.57
CA THR A 423 -14.35 -11.54 18.11
C THR A 423 -13.89 -10.58 17.02
N GLY A 424 -13.66 -11.08 15.81
CA GLY A 424 -13.20 -10.31 14.65
C GLY A 424 -11.69 -10.03 14.64
N ALA A 425 -10.94 -10.35 15.70
CA ALA A 425 -9.49 -10.18 15.70
C ALA A 425 -8.79 -11.11 14.70
N ALA A 426 -9.31 -12.33 14.51
CA ALA A 426 -8.81 -13.31 13.56
C ALA A 426 -8.94 -12.82 12.11
N GLN A 427 -10.02 -12.10 11.77
CA GLN A 427 -10.22 -11.53 10.44
C GLN A 427 -9.05 -10.63 10.02
N HIS A 428 -8.53 -9.80 10.91
CA HIS A 428 -7.42 -8.90 10.57
C HIS A 428 -6.17 -9.66 10.12
N LEU A 429 -5.85 -10.78 10.76
CA LEU A 429 -4.72 -11.62 10.35
C LEU A 429 -4.99 -12.33 9.02
N ARG A 430 -6.21 -12.86 8.82
CA ARG A 430 -6.60 -13.53 7.57
C ARG A 430 -6.52 -12.56 6.39
N ASP A 431 -7.06 -11.36 6.56
CA ASP A 431 -7.05 -10.31 5.54
C ASP A 431 -5.64 -9.78 5.27
N ALA A 432 -4.82 -9.57 6.32
CA ALA A 432 -3.45 -9.11 6.17
C ALA A 432 -2.57 -10.07 5.38
N ARG A 433 -2.82 -11.39 5.45
CA ARG A 433 -1.86 -12.41 4.98
C ARG A 433 -1.61 -12.38 3.48
N ILE A 434 -2.55 -11.87 2.68
CA ILE A 434 -2.35 -11.73 1.23
C ILE A 434 -1.38 -10.59 0.87
N THR A 435 -1.28 -9.56 1.67
CA THR A 435 -0.55 -8.33 1.33
C THR A 435 0.96 -8.53 1.08
N PRO A 436 1.69 -9.44 1.77
CA PRO A 436 3.07 -9.80 1.40
C PRO A 436 3.20 -10.65 0.11
N ILE A 437 2.08 -11.15 -0.44
CA ILE A 437 2.08 -12.11 -1.54
C ILE A 437 1.79 -11.44 -2.89
N TYR A 438 0.66 -10.72 -3.01
CA TYR A 438 0.23 -10.14 -4.27
C TYR A 438 0.95 -8.82 -4.61
N GLU A 439 0.75 -8.30 -5.83
CA GLU A 439 1.43 -7.11 -6.38
C GLU A 439 2.96 -7.22 -6.38
N GLY A 440 3.44 -8.44 -6.60
CA GLY A 440 4.83 -8.83 -6.45
C GLY A 440 5.14 -9.17 -4.99
N THR A 441 5.55 -10.42 -4.75
CA THR A 441 5.89 -10.89 -3.40
C THR A 441 6.92 -9.98 -2.73
N ASN A 442 6.97 -9.97 -1.40
CA ASN A 442 7.96 -9.16 -0.67
C ASN A 442 9.41 -9.52 -1.05
N GLY A 443 9.67 -10.78 -1.43
CA GLY A 443 10.95 -11.18 -2.02
C GLY A 443 11.25 -10.52 -3.36
N ILE A 444 10.24 -10.36 -4.22
CA ILE A 444 10.38 -9.61 -5.49
C ILE A 444 10.63 -8.11 -5.20
N GLN A 445 9.96 -7.52 -4.21
CA GLN A 445 10.23 -6.14 -3.79
C GLN A 445 11.66 -5.97 -3.26
N ALA A 446 12.14 -6.93 -2.48
CA ALA A 446 13.51 -6.91 -1.98
C ALA A 446 14.54 -6.96 -3.12
N ASN A 447 14.31 -7.81 -4.12
CA ASN A 447 15.14 -7.87 -5.31
C ASN A 447 15.03 -6.58 -6.15
N ASP A 448 13.84 -6.00 -6.27
CA ASP A 448 13.64 -4.71 -6.96
C ASP A 448 14.45 -3.59 -6.28
N LEU A 449 14.36 -3.48 -4.95
CA LEU A 449 15.14 -2.54 -4.16
C LEU A 449 16.66 -2.71 -4.42
N VAL A 450 17.16 -3.94 -4.28
CA VAL A 450 18.60 -4.21 -4.38
C VAL A 450 19.12 -3.97 -5.80
N PHE A 451 18.51 -4.60 -6.81
CA PHE A 451 19.09 -4.63 -8.16
C PHE A 451 18.70 -3.41 -9.01
N ARG A 452 17.45 -2.93 -8.89
CA ARG A 452 16.94 -1.87 -9.75
C ARG A 452 17.03 -0.48 -9.13
N LYS A 453 16.96 -0.37 -7.78
CA LYS A 453 16.93 0.92 -7.09
C LYS A 453 18.27 1.29 -6.45
N VAL A 454 19.11 0.30 -6.11
CA VAL A 454 20.40 0.54 -5.42
C VAL A 454 21.59 0.21 -6.31
N ILE A 455 21.71 -1.02 -6.81
CA ILE A 455 22.90 -1.42 -7.59
C ILE A 455 22.94 -0.69 -8.95
N ARG A 456 21.78 -0.48 -9.58
CA ARG A 456 21.68 0.11 -10.92
C ARG A 456 22.17 1.56 -10.95
N ASP A 457 21.83 2.38 -9.97
CA ASP A 457 22.21 3.79 -9.86
C ASP A 457 23.48 4.02 -9.03
N GLY A 458 24.12 2.94 -8.57
CA GLY A 458 25.31 3.01 -7.72
C GLY A 458 25.02 3.53 -6.31
N GLY A 459 23.79 3.46 -5.85
CA GLY A 459 23.35 3.90 -4.53
C GLY A 459 23.07 5.40 -4.42
N ALA A 460 22.95 6.12 -5.53
CA ALA A 460 22.79 7.57 -5.52
C ALA A 460 21.51 8.03 -4.82
N ALA A 461 20.35 7.43 -5.16
CA ALA A 461 19.08 7.76 -4.52
C ALA A 461 19.10 7.44 -3.02
N ALA A 462 19.67 6.29 -2.65
CA ALA A 462 19.83 5.92 -1.23
C ALA A 462 20.75 6.89 -0.50
N GLY A 463 21.85 7.32 -1.12
CA GLY A 463 22.78 8.30 -0.57
C GLY A 463 22.13 9.66 -0.24
N ASN A 464 21.21 10.13 -1.09
CA ASN A 464 20.44 11.35 -0.83
C ASN A 464 19.58 11.19 0.43
N LEU A 465 18.88 10.06 0.58
CA LEU A 465 18.09 9.78 1.78
C LEU A 465 18.97 9.66 3.04
N PHE A 466 20.16 9.05 2.91
CA PHE A 466 21.10 8.96 4.04
C PHE A 466 21.60 10.34 4.48
N ALA A 467 21.80 11.27 3.55
CA ALA A 467 22.16 12.66 3.89
C ALA A 467 21.05 13.33 4.73
N GLU A 468 19.77 13.19 4.35
CA GLU A 468 18.65 13.71 5.16
C GLU A 468 18.59 13.05 6.55
N MET A 469 18.84 11.74 6.63
CA MET A 469 18.92 11.03 7.91
C MET A 469 20.07 11.58 8.78
N ARG A 470 21.24 11.86 8.21
CA ARG A 470 22.39 12.44 8.91
C ARG A 470 22.11 13.85 9.40
N GLU A 471 21.47 14.68 8.60
CA GLU A 471 21.02 16.01 9.01
C GLU A 471 20.08 15.93 10.22
N THR A 472 19.15 14.98 10.23
CA THR A 472 18.25 14.75 11.36
C THR A 472 18.99 14.25 12.60
N VAL A 473 19.95 13.34 12.46
CA VAL A 473 20.82 12.89 13.58
C VAL A 473 21.57 14.07 14.18
N GLU A 474 22.09 14.96 13.35
CA GLU A 474 22.81 16.15 13.82
C GLU A 474 21.88 17.16 14.51
N ALA A 475 20.71 17.43 13.92
CA ALA A 475 19.72 18.32 14.52
C ALA A 475 19.27 17.85 15.91
N LEU A 476 19.05 16.56 16.10
CA LEU A 476 18.67 15.98 17.40
C LEU A 476 19.71 16.23 18.51
N LYS A 477 21.01 16.31 18.18
CA LYS A 477 22.08 16.56 19.18
C LYS A 477 22.00 17.96 19.79
N HIS A 478 21.36 18.89 19.10
CA HIS A 478 21.19 20.27 19.55
C HIS A 478 19.90 20.50 20.33
N LEU A 479 19.03 19.49 20.41
CA LEU A 479 17.77 19.56 21.15
C LEU A 479 17.95 19.10 22.60
N PRO A 480 17.19 19.68 23.56
CA PRO A 480 17.30 19.30 24.97
C PRO A 480 16.63 17.95 25.25
N GLY A 481 17.09 17.29 26.30
CA GLY A 481 16.47 16.11 26.88
C GLY A 481 17.14 14.78 26.49
N ASP A 482 17.07 13.82 27.39
CA ASP A 482 17.69 12.49 27.24
C ASP A 482 17.07 11.68 26.09
N ASP A 483 15.79 11.92 25.79
CA ASP A 483 15.09 11.22 24.71
C ASP A 483 15.64 11.60 23.33
N MET A 484 15.91 12.88 23.10
CA MET A 484 16.51 13.37 21.85
C MET A 484 17.92 12.80 21.65
N ALA A 485 18.72 12.80 22.70
CA ALA A 485 20.06 12.23 22.67
C ALA A 485 20.03 10.71 22.37
N ALA A 486 19.13 9.97 22.99
CA ALA A 486 19.00 8.53 22.79
C ALA A 486 18.50 8.19 21.37
N ILE A 487 17.50 8.92 20.84
CA ILE A 487 17.01 8.76 19.48
C ILE A 487 18.14 9.06 18.48
N SER A 488 18.90 10.15 18.68
CA SER A 488 20.06 10.52 17.84
C SER A 488 21.10 9.41 17.76
N ILE A 489 21.47 8.83 18.92
CA ILE A 489 22.47 7.75 19.00
C ILE A 489 21.95 6.49 18.30
N ALA A 490 20.71 6.09 18.54
CA ALA A 490 20.14 4.87 17.96
C ALA A 490 19.98 5.00 16.44
N LEU A 491 19.46 6.13 15.95
CA LEU A 491 19.33 6.41 14.53
C LEU A 491 20.69 6.47 13.84
N GLY A 492 21.67 7.15 14.43
CA GLY A 492 23.03 7.24 13.88
C GLY A 492 23.66 5.87 13.65
N LYS A 493 23.52 4.94 14.62
CA LYS A 493 24.02 3.55 14.48
C LYS A 493 23.26 2.76 13.38
N ALA A 494 21.96 2.96 13.25
CA ALA A 494 21.17 2.30 12.23
C ALA A 494 21.56 2.81 10.82
N VAL A 495 21.76 4.11 10.65
CA VAL A 495 22.25 4.70 9.41
C VAL A 495 23.63 4.19 9.06
N ASP A 496 24.57 4.12 10.03
CA ASP A 496 25.91 3.54 9.82
C ASP A 496 25.85 2.11 9.26
N ALA A 497 24.94 1.30 9.81
CA ALA A 497 24.77 -0.08 9.36
C ALA A 497 24.17 -0.16 7.95
N LEU A 498 23.17 0.68 7.66
CA LEU A 498 22.50 0.75 6.37
C LEU A 498 23.45 1.24 5.26
N GLU A 499 24.26 2.28 5.52
CA GLU A 499 25.29 2.75 4.59
C GLU A 499 26.31 1.66 4.26
N LYS A 500 26.79 0.92 5.28
CA LYS A 500 27.72 -0.22 5.08
C LYS A 500 27.11 -1.34 4.24
N ALA A 501 25.85 -1.69 4.50
CA ALA A 501 25.14 -2.71 3.73
C ALA A 501 24.95 -2.25 2.27
N THR A 502 24.56 -0.99 2.06
CA THR A 502 24.39 -0.39 0.73
C THR A 502 25.72 -0.38 -0.05
N ALA A 503 26.81 0.06 0.58
CA ALA A 503 28.13 0.07 -0.03
C ALA A 503 28.57 -1.34 -0.46
N TRP A 504 28.34 -2.35 0.40
CA TRP A 504 28.65 -3.75 0.07
C TRP A 504 27.84 -4.23 -1.15
N LEU A 505 26.55 -3.94 -1.21
CA LEU A 505 25.68 -4.33 -2.33
C LEU A 505 26.11 -3.66 -3.64
N VAL A 506 26.45 -2.38 -3.61
CA VAL A 506 26.92 -1.63 -4.79
C VAL A 506 28.25 -2.20 -5.30
N GLU A 507 29.17 -2.49 -4.40
CA GLU A 507 30.51 -3.01 -4.75
C GLU A 507 30.46 -4.45 -5.27
N HIS A 508 29.66 -5.32 -4.61
CA HIS A 508 29.72 -6.78 -4.83
C HIS A 508 28.54 -7.32 -5.64
N GLY A 509 27.38 -6.66 -5.62
CA GLY A 509 26.12 -7.24 -6.10
C GLY A 509 26.11 -7.58 -7.59
N LYS A 510 26.79 -6.81 -8.47
CA LYS A 510 26.92 -7.15 -9.89
C LYS A 510 27.79 -8.40 -10.12
N ARG A 511 28.80 -8.59 -9.30
CA ARG A 511 29.72 -9.74 -9.42
C ARG A 511 29.20 -10.99 -8.73
N MET A 512 28.38 -10.83 -7.68
CA MET A 512 27.85 -11.89 -6.82
C MET A 512 26.32 -11.77 -6.70
N PRO A 513 25.55 -11.90 -7.81
CA PRO A 513 24.11 -11.61 -7.79
C PRO A 513 23.33 -12.55 -6.86
N GLN A 514 23.72 -13.81 -6.74
CA GLN A 514 23.09 -14.74 -5.79
C GLN A 514 23.33 -14.34 -4.33
N ALA A 515 24.52 -13.83 -4.01
CA ALA A 515 24.82 -13.34 -2.66
C ALA A 515 23.99 -12.08 -2.34
N ALA A 516 23.88 -11.15 -3.28
CA ALA A 516 23.03 -9.98 -3.13
C ALA A 516 21.54 -10.35 -2.97
N ALA A 517 21.05 -11.31 -3.77
CA ALA A 517 19.66 -11.79 -3.67
C ALA A 517 19.38 -12.51 -2.34
N ALA A 518 20.33 -13.31 -1.83
CA ALA A 518 20.22 -13.99 -0.54
C ALA A 518 20.11 -13.01 0.65
N GLY A 519 20.75 -11.84 0.53
CA GLY A 519 20.68 -10.75 1.53
C GLY A 519 19.53 -9.76 1.34
N ALA A 520 18.81 -9.81 0.21
CA ALA A 520 17.89 -8.76 -0.21
C ALA A 520 16.74 -8.50 0.78
N ALA A 521 16.10 -9.56 1.28
CA ALA A 521 14.99 -9.43 2.24
C ALA A 521 15.46 -8.77 3.56
N ASN A 522 16.64 -9.16 4.06
CA ASN A 522 17.24 -8.55 5.24
C ASN A 522 17.61 -7.08 4.99
N TYR A 523 18.10 -6.75 3.80
CA TYR A 523 18.41 -5.38 3.41
C TYR A 523 17.15 -4.51 3.36
N LEU A 524 16.06 -5.00 2.77
CA LEU A 524 14.79 -4.29 2.73
C LEU A 524 14.25 -4.06 4.15
N ARG A 525 14.31 -5.07 5.04
CA ARG A 525 13.91 -4.92 6.44
C ARG A 525 14.77 -3.88 7.17
N MET A 526 16.10 -3.91 7.00
CA MET A 526 17.01 -2.90 7.55
C MET A 526 16.65 -1.50 7.05
N PHE A 527 16.37 -1.37 5.75
CA PHE A 527 15.99 -0.12 5.12
C PHE A 527 14.70 0.43 5.70
N GLY A 528 13.66 -0.41 5.83
CA GLY A 528 12.37 -0.04 6.41
C GLY A 528 12.48 0.39 7.87
N ILE A 529 13.19 -0.37 8.71
CA ILE A 529 13.43 -0.03 10.13
C ILE A 529 14.15 1.32 10.25
N THR A 530 15.21 1.54 9.47
CA THR A 530 16.02 2.76 9.55
C THR A 530 15.24 3.98 9.06
N THR A 531 14.52 3.86 7.94
CA THR A 531 13.69 4.96 7.41
C THR A 531 12.50 5.25 8.32
N GLY A 532 11.84 4.21 8.86
CA GLY A 532 10.81 4.38 9.87
C GLY A 532 11.33 5.11 11.12
N GLY A 533 12.51 4.74 11.60
CA GLY A 533 13.16 5.41 12.74
C GLY A 533 13.54 6.86 12.45
N PHE A 534 13.98 7.16 11.23
CA PHE A 534 14.23 8.54 10.78
C PHE A 534 12.97 9.41 10.85
N LEU A 535 11.84 8.88 10.36
CA LEU A 535 10.57 9.62 10.36
C LEU A 535 9.99 9.74 11.78
N MET A 536 10.16 8.73 12.63
CA MET A 536 9.83 8.82 14.06
C MET A 536 10.70 9.85 14.79
N ALA A 537 11.97 10.00 14.41
CA ALA A 537 12.84 11.05 14.93
C ALA A 537 12.34 12.46 14.53
N ARG A 538 11.93 12.66 13.28
CA ARG A 538 11.29 13.91 12.85
C ARG A 538 10.00 14.17 13.63
N ALA A 539 9.17 13.15 13.84
CA ALA A 539 7.97 13.25 14.66
C ALA A 539 8.28 13.67 16.11
N ALA A 540 9.37 13.13 16.70
CA ALA A 540 9.81 13.55 18.04
C ALA A 540 10.25 15.01 18.09
N MET A 541 11.01 15.47 17.09
CA MET A 541 11.44 16.87 16.98
C MET A 541 10.24 17.82 16.89
N ALA A 542 9.28 17.49 16.02
CA ALA A 542 8.06 18.27 15.85
C ALA A 542 7.19 18.27 17.12
N ALA A 543 7.06 17.12 17.79
CA ALA A 543 6.31 17.03 19.04
C ALA A 543 6.96 17.88 20.16
N LEU A 544 8.30 17.84 20.28
CA LEU A 544 9.02 18.68 21.24
C LEU A 544 8.83 20.18 20.95
N GLN A 545 8.87 20.55 19.69
CA GLN A 545 8.63 21.95 19.28
C GLN A 545 7.18 22.36 19.57
N GLY A 546 6.21 21.51 19.27
CA GLY A 546 4.78 21.77 19.51
C GLY A 546 4.43 21.91 20.99
N GLN A 547 5.21 21.33 21.92
CA GLN A 547 5.01 21.49 23.36
C GLN A 547 5.19 22.94 23.85
N ALA A 548 5.84 23.80 23.05
CA ALA A 548 5.97 25.22 23.37
C ALA A 548 4.64 25.99 23.20
N ASP A 549 3.69 25.46 22.47
CA ASP A 549 2.35 26.03 22.31
C ASP A 549 1.46 25.58 23.48
N PRO A 550 1.00 26.52 24.34
CA PRO A 550 0.14 26.20 25.48
C PRO A 550 -1.26 25.67 25.06
N ASP A 551 -1.71 25.97 23.84
CA ASP A 551 -3.00 25.55 23.32
C ASP A 551 -2.93 24.17 22.64
N ALA A 552 -1.73 23.61 22.43
CA ALA A 552 -1.56 22.28 21.84
C ALA A 552 -2.00 21.16 22.80
N ASP A 553 -2.43 20.03 22.22
CA ASP A 553 -2.72 18.81 22.99
C ASP A 553 -1.43 18.18 23.54
N GLN A 554 -1.02 18.65 24.73
CA GLN A 554 0.20 18.19 25.40
C GLN A 554 0.23 16.67 25.60
N ARG A 555 -0.92 16.04 25.88
CA ARG A 555 -1.00 14.59 26.06
C ARG A 555 -0.71 13.83 24.77
N PHE A 556 -1.16 14.35 23.64
CA PHE A 556 -0.87 13.79 22.32
C PHE A 556 0.61 13.93 22.01
N LEU A 557 1.19 15.11 22.20
CA LEU A 557 2.61 15.38 21.94
C LEU A 557 3.54 14.55 22.84
N ASP A 558 3.23 14.42 24.12
CA ASP A 558 3.96 13.52 25.05
C ASP A 558 3.92 12.06 24.54
N ALA A 559 2.74 11.61 24.09
CA ALA A 559 2.60 10.27 23.57
C ALA A 559 3.42 10.06 22.27
N LYS A 560 3.54 11.07 21.40
CA LYS A 560 4.41 11.02 20.20
C LYS A 560 5.88 10.88 20.60
N LEU A 561 6.36 11.67 21.55
CA LEU A 561 7.74 11.57 22.08
C LEU A 561 8.04 10.18 22.64
N ILE A 562 7.16 9.68 23.50
CA ILE A 562 7.31 8.34 24.11
C ILE A 562 7.31 7.26 23.03
N THR A 563 6.44 7.37 22.02
CA THR A 563 6.35 6.37 20.94
C THR A 563 7.61 6.39 20.06
N ALA A 564 8.14 7.57 19.74
CA ALA A 564 9.39 7.70 18.98
C ALA A 564 10.59 7.15 19.77
N ARG A 565 10.66 7.45 21.06
CA ARG A 565 11.69 6.89 21.96
C ARG A 565 11.58 5.36 22.05
N PHE A 566 10.39 4.81 22.18
CA PHE A 566 10.17 3.37 22.17
C PHE A 566 10.64 2.74 20.86
N PHE A 567 10.36 3.35 19.70
CA PHE A 567 10.85 2.88 18.42
C PHE A 567 12.38 2.87 18.38
N ALA A 568 13.02 3.92 18.87
CA ALA A 568 14.47 4.02 18.92
C ALA A 568 15.11 2.93 19.82
N ASP A 569 14.49 2.63 20.96
CA ASP A 569 15.00 1.64 21.91
C ASP A 569 14.77 0.19 21.45
N GLN A 570 13.64 -0.10 20.78
CA GLN A 570 13.20 -1.47 20.50
C GLN A 570 13.47 -1.94 19.06
N PHE A 571 13.44 -1.02 18.09
CA PHE A 571 13.53 -1.38 16.66
C PHE A 571 14.84 -0.95 16.00
N LEU A 572 15.33 0.28 16.21
CA LEU A 572 16.56 0.73 15.57
C LEU A 572 17.79 -0.15 15.85
N PRO A 573 17.97 -0.73 17.05
CA PRO A 573 19.08 -1.67 17.29
C PRO A 573 19.04 -2.92 16.41
N GLN A 574 17.87 -3.33 15.93
CA GLN A 574 17.70 -4.48 15.06
C GLN A 574 18.34 -4.25 13.69
N ALA A 575 18.38 -3.01 13.19
CA ALA A 575 19.00 -2.68 11.91
C ALA A 575 20.47 -3.12 11.85
N ALA A 576 21.24 -2.80 12.89
CA ALA A 576 22.65 -3.18 12.94
C ALA A 576 22.86 -4.72 12.96
N SER A 577 21.96 -5.48 13.56
CA SER A 577 22.03 -6.95 13.61
C SER A 577 21.86 -7.62 12.24
N LEU A 578 21.25 -6.93 11.28
CA LEU A 578 21.01 -7.44 9.93
C LEU A 578 22.25 -7.29 9.00
N LEU A 579 23.28 -6.56 9.39
CA LEU A 579 24.43 -6.31 8.52
C LEU A 579 25.14 -7.63 8.12
N THR A 580 25.49 -8.48 9.07
CA THR A 580 26.13 -9.78 8.80
C THR A 580 25.25 -10.71 7.95
N PRO A 581 23.94 -10.89 8.22
CA PRO A 581 23.05 -11.62 7.32
C PRO A 581 23.03 -11.10 5.88
N ILE A 582 23.18 -9.78 5.66
CA ILE A 582 23.20 -9.18 4.32
C ILE A 582 24.53 -9.48 3.63
N THR A 583 25.66 -9.26 4.29
CA THR A 583 26.99 -9.30 3.67
C THR A 583 27.59 -10.69 3.59
N GLU A 584 27.26 -11.58 4.54
CA GLU A 584 27.88 -12.90 4.68
C GLU A 584 26.87 -14.07 4.66
N GLY A 585 25.57 -13.80 4.90
CA GLY A 585 24.54 -14.84 5.05
C GLY A 585 24.39 -15.76 3.83
N HIS A 586 24.75 -15.30 2.64
CA HIS A 586 24.68 -16.08 1.40
C HIS A 586 25.46 -17.40 1.47
N ARG A 587 26.52 -17.48 2.26
CA ARG A 587 27.36 -18.68 2.40
C ARG A 587 26.57 -19.87 2.95
N THR A 588 25.63 -19.61 3.87
CA THR A 588 24.78 -20.65 4.45
C THR A 588 23.46 -20.80 3.72
N VAL A 589 22.86 -19.71 3.24
CA VAL A 589 21.60 -19.73 2.48
C VAL A 589 21.72 -20.61 1.22
N MET A 590 22.88 -20.58 0.55
CA MET A 590 23.14 -21.31 -0.69
C MET A 590 23.92 -22.63 -0.47
N ALA A 591 24.06 -23.11 0.77
CA ALA A 591 24.94 -24.24 1.07
C ALA A 591 24.28 -25.61 0.85
N LEU A 592 22.97 -25.74 1.09
CA LEU A 592 22.27 -27.01 0.90
C LEU A 592 21.98 -27.25 -0.59
N SER A 593 22.15 -28.49 -1.03
CA SER A 593 21.68 -28.96 -2.32
C SER A 593 20.15 -29.16 -2.31
N GLU A 594 19.51 -29.21 -3.49
CA GLU A 594 18.04 -29.30 -3.61
C GLU A 594 17.45 -30.53 -2.90
N ASP A 595 18.19 -31.62 -2.87
CA ASP A 595 17.81 -32.90 -2.23
C ASP A 595 17.98 -32.90 -0.70
N GLN A 596 18.59 -31.86 -0.12
CA GLN A 596 18.71 -31.68 1.32
C GLN A 596 17.59 -30.84 1.94
N PHE A 597 16.69 -30.28 1.15
CA PHE A 597 15.46 -29.64 1.59
C PHE A 597 14.32 -30.68 1.63
#